data_4bbd35964ffcb8251a11468e82743f6e
#
_entry.id   4bbd35964ffcb8251a11468e82743f6e
#
_cell.length_a   1.000
_cell.length_b   1.000
_cell.length_c   1.000
_cell.angle_alpha   90.00
_cell.angle_beta   90.00
_cell.angle_gamma   90.00
#
_symmetry.space_group_name_H-M   'P 1'
#
loop_
_entity.id
_entity.type
_entity.pdbx_description
1 polymer ?
#
loop_
_entity_poly.entity_id
_entity_poly.type
_entity_poly.pdbx_seq_one_letter_code
_entity_poly.pdbx_strand_id
1 'polypeptide(L)'
;MDNTLTVSTENWEKGKDYPEFMDEISLATISKGYLLPGETPKKAYRRVASAAAMRLKKPELENKFYKLMWNGWLGLASPVLSNMGTDRGLPISCFGIDTPDSVRGIGLTNAELMKLTSQGGGVGISVSRIRHRGTEITGNGKSEGVVPWCKIYDSSIIATNQGSVRRGAASVNLDVNHLDIDEFLEIRRPKGDPNRQCLNLHQCVVVDDTFMRRLESRDTDAMERWAKILKARMETGEPYIM
;
A
#
# COMPACT_ATOMS: atom_id res chain seq x y z
N MET A 1 5.61 18.53 -16.30
CA MET A 1 5.14 19.75 -15.61
C MET A 1 4.77 19.35 -14.19
N ASP A 2 5.50 19.88 -13.24
CA ASP A 2 5.38 19.51 -11.82
C ASP A 2 4.11 20.16 -11.26
N ASN A 3 3.02 19.41 -11.22
CA ASN A 3 1.70 19.87 -10.79
C ASN A 3 1.49 19.67 -9.29
N THR A 4 2.56 19.72 -8.50
CA THR A 4 2.48 19.78 -7.05
C THR A 4 2.00 21.19 -6.68
N LEU A 5 0.72 21.30 -6.31
CA LEU A 5 0.14 22.50 -5.72
C LEU A 5 0.90 22.82 -4.43
N THR A 6 1.96 23.60 -4.54
CA THR A 6 2.68 24.12 -3.39
C THR A 6 2.00 25.39 -2.92
N VAL A 7 1.60 25.44 -1.66
CA VAL A 7 0.99 26.64 -1.05
C VAL A 7 2.10 27.46 -0.41
N SER A 8 2.15 28.79 -0.70
CA SER A 8 3.11 29.69 -0.04
C SER A 8 2.84 29.77 1.47
N THR A 9 3.90 29.70 2.25
CA THR A 9 3.87 29.77 3.71
C THR A 9 4.36 31.08 4.29
N GLU A 10 4.78 32.04 3.42
CA GLU A 10 5.49 33.28 3.79
C GLU A 10 4.77 34.17 4.80
N ASN A 11 3.44 34.14 4.81
CA ASN A 11 2.65 35.01 5.70
C ASN A 11 1.94 34.24 6.83
N TRP A 12 2.33 33.01 7.11
CA TRP A 12 1.68 32.23 8.16
C TRP A 12 2.30 32.50 9.52
N GLU A 13 1.42 32.68 10.50
CA GLU A 13 1.79 32.94 11.88
C GLU A 13 1.59 31.70 12.76
N LYS A 14 2.63 31.36 13.53
CA LYS A 14 2.61 30.24 14.49
C LYS A 14 1.54 30.46 15.56
N GLY A 15 0.83 29.40 15.94
CA GLY A 15 -0.30 29.48 16.88
C GLY A 15 -1.58 30.07 16.28
N LYS A 16 -1.51 30.75 15.13
CA LYS A 16 -2.65 31.37 14.44
C LYS A 16 -3.05 30.60 13.19
N ASP A 17 -2.13 30.35 12.27
CA ASP A 17 -2.36 29.67 10.99
C ASP A 17 -1.92 28.20 11.00
N TYR A 18 -0.99 27.85 11.88
CA TYR A 18 -0.52 26.50 12.12
C TYR A 18 -0.23 26.25 13.61
N PRO A 19 -0.26 24.97 14.08
CA PRO A 19 -0.03 24.64 15.49
C PRO A 19 1.40 24.95 15.97
N GLU A 20 1.53 25.16 17.28
CA GLU A 20 2.81 25.43 17.94
C GLU A 20 3.87 24.33 17.73
N PHE A 21 3.46 23.07 17.59
CA PHE A 21 4.37 21.94 17.42
C PHE A 21 4.94 21.79 16.02
N MET A 22 4.39 22.50 15.01
CA MET A 22 4.91 22.43 13.63
C MET A 22 6.17 23.26 13.49
N ASP A 23 7.21 22.65 12.95
CA ASP A 23 8.46 23.27 12.55
C ASP A 23 8.50 23.57 11.04
N GLU A 24 9.60 24.13 10.55
CA GLU A 24 9.79 24.48 9.15
C GLU A 24 9.70 23.24 8.22
N ILE A 25 10.18 22.08 8.67
CA ILE A 25 10.13 20.83 7.92
C ILE A 25 8.68 20.36 7.77
N SER A 26 7.92 20.44 8.86
CA SER A 26 6.49 20.11 8.87
C SER A 26 5.70 21.03 7.94
N LEU A 27 5.99 22.34 7.95
CA LEU A 27 5.36 23.31 7.07
C LEU A 27 5.72 23.07 5.60
N ALA A 28 7.00 22.85 5.31
CA ALA A 28 7.46 22.51 3.96
C ALA A 28 6.82 21.22 3.43
N THR A 29 6.57 20.25 4.30
CA THR A 29 5.92 18.99 3.95
C THR A 29 4.43 19.19 3.68
N ILE A 30 3.69 19.82 4.62
CA ILE A 30 2.24 19.98 4.52
C ILE A 30 1.83 20.89 3.34
N SER A 31 2.67 21.89 3.02
CA SER A 31 2.43 22.81 1.89
C SER A 31 2.51 22.12 0.52
N LYS A 32 3.18 20.96 0.43
CA LYS A 32 3.35 20.20 -0.81
C LYS A 32 2.22 19.20 -1.00
N GLY A 33 1.08 19.66 -1.52
CA GLY A 33 -0.02 18.82 -1.97
C GLY A 33 -1.02 18.35 -0.91
N TYR A 34 -0.80 18.59 0.38
CA TYR A 34 -1.77 18.25 1.43
C TYR A 34 -2.88 19.28 1.58
N LEU A 35 -2.59 20.54 1.27
CA LEU A 35 -3.51 21.65 1.41
C LEU A 35 -4.24 21.95 0.10
N LEU A 36 -5.40 22.58 0.21
CA LEU A 36 -6.10 23.19 -0.92
C LEU A 36 -5.45 24.55 -1.25
N PRO A 37 -5.60 25.08 -2.47
CA PRO A 37 -5.14 26.42 -2.80
C PRO A 37 -5.68 27.46 -1.80
N GLY A 38 -4.78 28.26 -1.19
CA GLY A 38 -5.15 29.26 -0.20
C GLY A 38 -5.57 28.72 1.18
N GLU A 39 -5.37 27.42 1.42
CA GLU A 39 -5.62 26.80 2.72
C GLU A 39 -4.38 26.88 3.63
N THR A 40 -4.59 27.20 4.92
CA THR A 40 -3.58 27.06 5.96
C THR A 40 -3.76 25.72 6.70
N PRO A 41 -2.77 25.22 7.46
CA PRO A 41 -2.95 24.03 8.31
C PRO A 41 -4.17 24.12 9.21
N LYS A 42 -4.47 25.30 9.74
CA LYS A 42 -5.70 25.55 10.54
C LYS A 42 -6.98 25.29 9.77
N LYS A 43 -7.05 25.79 8.53
CA LYS A 43 -8.22 25.57 7.65
C LYS A 43 -8.35 24.10 7.29
N ALA A 44 -7.23 23.42 6.98
CA ALA A 44 -7.21 21.99 6.68
C ALA A 44 -7.73 21.15 7.85
N TYR A 45 -7.24 21.41 9.07
CA TYR A 45 -7.75 20.71 10.26
C TYR A 45 -9.23 20.99 10.51
N ARG A 46 -9.70 22.21 10.25
CA ARG A 46 -11.15 22.55 10.34
C ARG A 46 -11.95 21.78 9.29
N ARG A 47 -11.49 21.74 8.04
CA ARG A 47 -12.13 20.98 6.97
C ARG A 47 -12.28 19.51 7.33
N VAL A 48 -11.20 18.88 7.79
CA VAL A 48 -11.22 17.46 8.20
C VAL A 48 -12.17 17.23 9.36
N ALA A 49 -12.12 18.08 10.39
CA ALA A 49 -12.98 17.97 11.57
C ALA A 49 -14.46 18.10 11.21
N SER A 50 -14.80 19.08 10.38
CA SER A 50 -16.17 19.31 9.90
C SER A 50 -16.67 18.12 9.07
N ALA A 51 -15.89 17.66 8.11
CA ALA A 51 -16.25 16.51 7.28
C ALA A 51 -16.44 15.23 8.10
N ALA A 52 -15.60 14.99 9.10
CA ALA A 52 -15.73 13.84 10.01
C ALA A 52 -17.00 13.93 10.87
N ALA A 53 -17.28 15.09 11.44
CA ALA A 53 -18.46 15.33 12.27
C ALA A 53 -19.77 15.18 11.47
N MET A 54 -19.79 15.72 10.23
CA MET A 54 -20.92 15.56 9.33
C MET A 54 -21.16 14.11 8.91
N ARG A 55 -20.09 13.36 8.61
CA ARG A 55 -20.18 11.94 8.24
C ARG A 55 -20.75 11.09 9.37
N LEU A 56 -20.41 11.42 10.61
CA LEU A 56 -20.93 10.78 11.81
C LEU A 56 -22.34 11.28 12.20
N LYS A 57 -22.88 12.31 11.52
CA LYS A 57 -24.12 13.00 11.90
C LYS A 57 -24.09 13.55 13.33
N LYS A 58 -22.92 14.03 13.77
CA LYS A 58 -22.64 14.57 15.10
C LYS A 58 -21.85 15.87 15.01
N PRO A 59 -22.50 16.99 14.62
CA PRO A 59 -21.85 18.28 14.40
C PRO A 59 -21.16 18.81 15.67
N GLU A 60 -21.64 18.44 16.86
CA GLU A 60 -21.06 18.79 18.15
C GLU A 60 -19.62 18.27 18.34
N LEU A 61 -19.20 17.24 17.56
CA LEU A 61 -17.86 16.68 17.64
C LEU A 61 -16.83 17.47 16.83
N GLU A 62 -17.23 18.35 15.92
CA GLU A 62 -16.30 19.10 15.07
C GLU A 62 -15.20 19.80 15.89
N ASN A 63 -15.60 20.57 16.89
CA ASN A 63 -14.64 21.31 17.68
C ASN A 63 -13.73 20.41 18.54
N LYS A 64 -14.23 19.25 18.96
CA LYS A 64 -13.42 18.25 19.68
C LYS A 64 -12.38 17.65 18.75
N PHE A 65 -12.75 17.22 17.55
CA PHE A 65 -11.81 16.70 16.55
C PHE A 65 -10.76 17.73 16.17
N TYR A 66 -11.18 18.97 15.89
CA TYR A 66 -10.25 20.05 15.60
C TYR A 66 -9.23 20.27 16.74
N LYS A 67 -9.67 20.34 17.99
CA LYS A 67 -8.77 20.54 19.13
C LYS A 67 -7.78 19.41 19.32
N LEU A 68 -8.19 18.15 19.09
CA LEU A 68 -7.29 16.99 19.16
C LEU A 68 -6.15 17.09 18.14
N MET A 69 -6.46 17.49 16.91
CA MET A 69 -5.48 17.67 15.83
C MET A 69 -4.60 18.90 16.10
N TRP A 70 -5.23 20.02 16.46
CA TRP A 70 -4.53 21.30 16.71
C TRP A 70 -3.52 21.22 17.84
N ASN A 71 -3.82 20.46 18.88
CA ASN A 71 -2.93 20.28 20.04
C ASN A 71 -1.94 19.12 19.87
N GLY A 72 -1.90 18.46 18.71
CA GLY A 72 -0.97 17.37 18.43
C GLY A 72 -1.31 16.03 19.11
N TRP A 73 -2.50 15.91 19.70
CA TRP A 73 -2.95 14.66 20.35
C TRP A 73 -3.39 13.60 19.35
N LEU A 74 -3.74 14.00 18.12
CA LEU A 74 -4.16 13.13 17.03
C LEU A 74 -3.38 13.50 15.77
N GLY A 75 -2.52 12.56 15.31
CA GLY A 75 -1.88 12.60 13.99
C GLY A 75 -2.81 11.99 12.94
N LEU A 76 -3.02 12.71 11.85
CA LEU A 76 -3.82 12.23 10.73
C LEU A 76 -2.98 11.43 9.75
N ALA A 77 -3.54 10.33 9.23
CA ALA A 77 -2.96 9.69 8.05
C ALA A 77 -3.00 10.65 6.86
N SER A 78 -1.97 10.59 6.00
CA SER A 78 -1.84 11.47 4.83
C SER A 78 -3.12 11.60 3.99
N PRO A 79 -3.84 10.52 3.63
CA PRO A 79 -5.05 10.65 2.82
C PRO A 79 -6.22 11.29 3.57
N VAL A 80 -6.28 11.16 4.89
CA VAL A 80 -7.29 11.86 5.69
C VAL A 80 -7.04 13.36 5.62
N LEU A 81 -5.80 13.79 5.85
CA LEU A 81 -5.46 15.21 5.83
C LEU A 81 -5.62 15.83 4.43
N SER A 82 -5.19 15.14 3.38
CA SER A 82 -5.24 15.69 2.02
C SER A 82 -6.62 15.62 1.38
N ASN A 83 -7.41 14.58 1.65
CA ASN A 83 -8.59 14.25 0.85
C ASN A 83 -9.92 14.40 1.60
N MET A 84 -9.93 14.25 2.94
CA MET A 84 -11.19 14.31 3.68
C MET A 84 -11.84 15.69 3.61
N GLY A 85 -13.11 15.72 3.19
CA GLY A 85 -13.85 16.97 2.92
C GLY A 85 -13.46 17.66 1.62
N THR A 86 -12.89 16.91 0.66
CA THR A 86 -12.55 17.35 -0.69
C THR A 86 -13.01 16.32 -1.72
N ASP A 87 -12.92 16.67 -3.00
CA ASP A 87 -13.17 15.76 -4.14
C ASP A 87 -11.87 15.16 -4.71
N ARG A 88 -10.73 15.26 -3.98
CA ARG A 88 -9.41 14.85 -4.47
C ARG A 88 -9.18 13.34 -4.50
N GLY A 89 -9.98 12.56 -3.83
CA GLY A 89 -9.82 11.11 -3.71
C GLY A 89 -10.36 10.56 -2.40
N LEU A 90 -9.95 9.34 -2.05
CA LEU A 90 -10.42 8.67 -0.84
C LEU A 90 -9.64 9.12 0.41
N PRO A 91 -10.29 9.22 1.58
CA PRO A 91 -9.60 9.49 2.86
C PRO A 91 -8.92 8.25 3.45
N ILE A 92 -8.82 7.18 2.67
CA ILE A 92 -8.14 5.92 2.99
C ILE A 92 -7.17 5.59 1.86
N SER A 93 -6.11 4.86 2.18
CA SER A 93 -5.07 4.54 1.19
C SER A 93 -4.51 3.14 1.30
N CYS A 94 -5.06 2.29 2.17
CA CYS A 94 -4.61 0.92 2.35
C CYS A 94 -5.77 -0.04 2.11
N PHE A 95 -5.56 -0.98 1.17
CA PHE A 95 -6.57 -1.92 0.70
C PHE A 95 -5.99 -3.32 0.67
N GLY A 96 -6.83 -4.32 0.93
CA GLY A 96 -6.47 -5.73 0.81
C GLY A 96 -7.39 -6.41 -0.21
N ILE A 97 -6.83 -7.21 -1.09
CA ILE A 97 -7.56 -8.01 -2.08
C ILE A 97 -7.10 -9.46 -1.95
N ASP A 98 -8.05 -10.40 -1.88
CA ASP A 98 -7.79 -11.83 -1.97
C ASP A 98 -8.15 -12.31 -3.38
N THR A 99 -7.18 -12.89 -4.09
CA THR A 99 -7.33 -13.27 -5.50
C THR A 99 -7.90 -14.67 -5.63
N PRO A 100 -9.09 -14.85 -6.23
CA PRO A 100 -9.62 -16.16 -6.52
C PRO A 100 -8.81 -16.89 -7.60
N ASP A 101 -8.70 -18.24 -7.51
CA ASP A 101 -8.02 -19.08 -8.48
C ASP A 101 -8.86 -19.28 -9.77
N SER A 102 -9.03 -18.22 -10.52
CA SER A 102 -9.66 -18.22 -11.84
C SER A 102 -9.20 -17.03 -12.68
N VAL A 103 -9.15 -17.18 -13.99
CA VAL A 103 -8.79 -16.08 -14.91
C VAL A 103 -9.69 -14.87 -14.71
N ARG A 104 -11.00 -15.08 -14.49
CA ARG A 104 -11.94 -14.00 -14.18
C ARG A 104 -11.60 -13.30 -12.86
N GLY A 105 -11.33 -14.08 -11.80
CA GLY A 105 -10.99 -13.52 -10.48
C GLY A 105 -9.69 -12.74 -10.52
N ILE A 106 -8.66 -13.27 -11.16
CA ILE A 106 -7.36 -12.60 -11.34
C ILE A 106 -7.53 -11.31 -12.15
N GLY A 107 -8.34 -11.34 -13.22
CA GLY A 107 -8.65 -10.16 -14.02
C GLY A 107 -9.39 -9.08 -13.24
N LEU A 108 -10.35 -9.45 -12.39
CA LEU A 108 -11.05 -8.51 -11.49
C LEU A 108 -10.10 -7.92 -10.45
N THR A 109 -9.25 -8.73 -9.83
CA THR A 109 -8.19 -8.26 -8.91
C THR A 109 -7.30 -7.21 -9.59
N ASN A 110 -6.89 -7.45 -10.85
CA ASN A 110 -6.09 -6.49 -11.60
C ASN A 110 -6.84 -5.18 -11.88
N ALA A 111 -8.12 -5.26 -12.24
CA ALA A 111 -8.96 -4.07 -12.47
C ALA A 111 -9.12 -3.23 -11.18
N GLU A 112 -9.35 -3.88 -10.04
CA GLU A 112 -9.42 -3.22 -8.74
C GLU A 112 -8.08 -2.60 -8.34
N LEU A 113 -6.97 -3.33 -8.54
CA LEU A 113 -5.62 -2.84 -8.32
C LEU A 113 -5.38 -1.54 -9.09
N MET A 114 -5.66 -1.52 -10.39
CA MET A 114 -5.48 -0.34 -11.24
C MET A 114 -6.31 0.85 -10.74
N LYS A 115 -7.57 0.61 -10.38
CA LYS A 115 -8.47 1.65 -9.86
C LYS A 115 -7.97 2.24 -8.55
N LEU A 116 -7.53 1.41 -7.61
CA LEU A 116 -7.09 1.85 -6.29
C LEU A 116 -5.72 2.55 -6.35
N THR A 117 -4.79 2.02 -7.14
CA THR A 117 -3.44 2.60 -7.27
C THR A 117 -3.46 3.92 -8.05
N SER A 118 -4.36 4.08 -9.05
CA SER A 118 -4.52 5.36 -9.75
C SER A 118 -4.99 6.51 -8.84
N GLN A 119 -5.60 6.18 -7.71
CA GLN A 119 -6.00 7.14 -6.67
C GLN A 119 -4.97 7.29 -5.53
N GLY A 120 -3.75 6.76 -5.72
CA GLY A 120 -2.68 6.82 -4.72
C GLY A 120 -2.83 5.78 -3.59
N GLY A 121 -3.65 4.75 -3.78
CA GLY A 121 -3.84 3.65 -2.83
C GLY A 121 -2.65 2.71 -2.77
N GLY A 122 -2.33 2.19 -1.57
CA GLY A 122 -1.48 1.03 -1.37
C GLY A 122 -2.32 -0.25 -1.30
N VAL A 123 -2.01 -1.27 -2.07
CA VAL A 123 -2.82 -2.48 -2.18
C VAL A 123 -1.99 -3.72 -1.82
N GLY A 124 -2.42 -4.47 -0.81
CA GLY A 124 -1.92 -5.80 -0.51
C GLY A 124 -2.76 -6.85 -1.26
N ILE A 125 -2.13 -7.67 -2.08
CA ILE A 125 -2.79 -8.68 -2.89
C ILE A 125 -2.38 -10.06 -2.36
N SER A 126 -3.32 -10.84 -1.83
CA SER A 126 -3.08 -12.25 -1.54
C SER A 126 -3.19 -13.06 -2.83
N VAL A 127 -2.13 -13.79 -3.16
CA VAL A 127 -2.08 -14.72 -4.29
C VAL A 127 -2.00 -16.19 -3.85
N SER A 128 -2.13 -16.44 -2.56
CA SER A 128 -1.96 -17.76 -1.93
C SER A 128 -2.99 -18.80 -2.39
N ARG A 129 -4.15 -18.35 -2.91
CA ARG A 129 -5.20 -19.25 -3.44
C ARG A 129 -4.97 -19.66 -4.88
N ILE A 130 -4.10 -18.97 -5.61
CA ILE A 130 -3.79 -19.31 -7.00
C ILE A 130 -3.02 -20.65 -7.00
N ARG A 131 -3.44 -21.57 -7.84
CA ARG A 131 -2.80 -22.87 -7.98
C ARG A 131 -1.34 -22.76 -8.39
N HIS A 132 -0.51 -23.65 -7.88
CA HIS A 132 0.91 -23.69 -8.17
C HIS A 132 1.24 -24.11 -9.61
N ARG A 133 2.46 -23.87 -10.02
CA ARG A 133 3.00 -24.30 -11.32
C ARG A 133 2.94 -25.81 -11.46
N GLY A 134 2.53 -26.26 -12.64
CA GLY A 134 2.38 -27.69 -12.97
C GLY A 134 1.02 -28.30 -12.61
N THR A 135 0.15 -27.58 -11.87
CA THR A 135 -1.22 -28.02 -11.59
C THR A 135 -2.00 -28.14 -12.91
N GLU A 136 -2.70 -29.26 -13.09
CA GLU A 136 -3.52 -29.48 -14.28
C GLU A 136 -4.72 -28.53 -14.33
N ILE A 137 -4.97 -27.97 -15.53
CA ILE A 137 -6.13 -27.14 -15.83
C ILE A 137 -7.06 -27.97 -16.69
N THR A 138 -8.29 -28.19 -16.21
CA THR A 138 -9.28 -29.00 -16.90
C THR A 138 -9.45 -28.55 -18.36
N GLY A 139 -9.09 -29.42 -19.30
CA GLY A 139 -9.19 -29.15 -20.73
C GLY A 139 -8.20 -28.16 -21.34
N ASN A 140 -7.16 -27.69 -20.57
CA ASN A 140 -6.28 -26.61 -21.04
C ASN A 140 -4.80 -26.72 -20.58
N GLY A 141 -4.29 -27.90 -20.35
CA GLY A 141 -2.87 -28.10 -20.01
C GLY A 141 -2.55 -27.85 -18.57
N LYS A 142 -1.40 -27.17 -18.27
CA LYS A 142 -0.88 -26.98 -16.91
C LYS A 142 -0.71 -25.51 -16.57
N SER A 143 -0.87 -25.19 -15.28
CA SER A 143 -0.66 -23.84 -14.72
C SER A 143 0.82 -23.47 -14.78
N GLU A 144 1.11 -22.21 -15.08
CA GLU A 144 2.44 -21.61 -14.96
C GLU A 144 2.69 -20.98 -13.57
N GLY A 145 1.76 -21.19 -12.62
CA GLY A 145 1.89 -20.75 -11.24
C GLY A 145 1.55 -19.28 -10.98
N VAL A 146 1.96 -18.76 -9.82
CA VAL A 146 1.62 -17.40 -9.36
C VAL A 146 2.43 -16.30 -10.05
N VAL A 147 3.67 -16.56 -10.44
CA VAL A 147 4.62 -15.53 -10.89
C VAL A 147 4.16 -14.79 -12.16
N PRO A 148 3.62 -15.44 -13.22
CA PRO A 148 3.10 -14.73 -14.39
C PRO A 148 1.96 -13.76 -14.05
N TRP A 149 1.13 -14.09 -13.08
CA TRP A 149 0.05 -13.20 -12.61
C TRP A 149 0.61 -12.01 -11.82
N CYS A 150 1.63 -12.23 -10.99
CA CYS A 150 2.35 -11.14 -10.35
C CYS A 150 2.96 -10.16 -11.38
N LYS A 151 3.43 -10.67 -12.55
CA LYS A 151 3.96 -9.83 -13.63
C LYS A 151 2.90 -8.90 -14.23
N ILE A 152 1.65 -9.35 -14.36
CA ILE A 152 0.54 -8.50 -14.79
C ILE A 152 0.32 -7.37 -13.78
N TYR A 153 0.29 -7.68 -12.48
CA TYR A 153 0.13 -6.68 -11.42
C TYR A 153 1.29 -5.68 -11.39
N ASP A 154 2.53 -6.14 -11.55
CA ASP A 154 3.72 -5.29 -11.66
C ASP A 154 3.60 -4.26 -12.79
N SER A 155 3.20 -4.71 -13.98
CA SER A 155 3.02 -3.85 -15.14
C SER A 155 1.85 -2.86 -14.97
N SER A 156 0.77 -3.31 -14.33
CA SER A 156 -0.41 -2.47 -14.07
C SER A 156 -0.12 -1.32 -13.11
N ILE A 157 0.72 -1.54 -12.09
CA ILE A 157 1.14 -0.48 -11.16
C ILE A 157 1.94 0.60 -11.89
N ILE A 158 2.87 0.19 -12.74
CA ILE A 158 3.66 1.15 -13.54
C ILE A 158 2.74 2.00 -14.42
N ALA A 159 1.78 1.35 -15.10
CA ALA A 159 0.86 2.01 -16.01
C ALA A 159 -0.06 3.02 -15.30
N THR A 160 -0.48 2.73 -14.07
CA THR A 160 -1.42 3.59 -13.31
C THR A 160 -0.74 4.65 -12.46
N ASN A 161 0.59 4.65 -12.38
CA ASN A 161 1.35 5.57 -11.54
C ASN A 161 1.56 6.93 -12.24
N GLN A 162 0.49 7.71 -12.35
CA GLN A 162 0.43 8.96 -13.09
C GLN A 162 0.54 10.21 -12.19
N GLY A 163 1.69 10.39 -11.52
CA GLY A 163 2.08 11.71 -11.00
C GLY A 163 1.19 12.38 -9.95
N SER A 164 0.42 11.63 -9.15
CA SER A 164 -0.31 12.16 -8.01
C SER A 164 0.64 12.51 -6.84
N VAL A 165 0.14 13.28 -5.87
CA VAL A 165 0.85 13.62 -4.61
C VAL A 165 1.37 12.37 -3.89
N ARG A 166 0.65 11.26 -3.99
CA ARG A 166 1.04 9.95 -3.50
C ARG A 166 0.96 8.94 -4.64
N ARG A 167 2.07 8.28 -4.93
CA ARG A 167 2.11 7.18 -5.89
C ARG A 167 1.40 5.96 -5.32
N GLY A 168 0.62 5.27 -6.16
CA GLY A 168 0.09 3.96 -5.85
C GLY A 168 1.23 2.95 -5.69
N ALA A 169 1.04 1.99 -4.80
CA ALA A 169 1.98 0.89 -4.58
C ALA A 169 1.20 -0.39 -4.33
N ALA A 170 1.81 -1.54 -4.59
CA ALA A 170 1.23 -2.81 -4.19
C ALA A 170 2.27 -3.79 -3.68
N SER A 171 1.80 -4.69 -2.81
CA SER A 171 2.51 -5.88 -2.40
C SER A 171 1.75 -7.13 -2.81
N VAL A 172 2.48 -8.17 -3.20
CA VAL A 172 1.94 -9.52 -3.36
C VAL A 172 2.32 -10.36 -2.16
N ASN A 173 1.32 -11.05 -1.59
CA ASN A 173 1.46 -11.81 -0.37
C ASN A 173 1.22 -13.29 -0.68
N LEU A 174 2.20 -14.14 -0.36
CA LEU A 174 2.15 -15.58 -0.60
C LEU A 174 2.35 -16.35 0.70
N ASP A 175 1.51 -17.38 0.90
CA ASP A 175 1.66 -18.31 2.03
C ASP A 175 3.01 -19.02 1.95
N VAL A 176 3.67 -19.14 3.09
CA VAL A 176 4.97 -19.80 3.22
C VAL A 176 4.96 -21.27 2.76
N ASN A 177 3.81 -21.94 2.85
CA ASN A 177 3.64 -23.33 2.44
C ASN A 177 3.27 -23.50 0.95
N HIS A 178 3.08 -22.40 0.22
CA HIS A 178 2.76 -22.46 -1.21
C HIS A 178 3.90 -23.11 -2.00
N LEU A 179 3.59 -23.98 -2.97
CA LEU A 179 4.60 -24.74 -3.73
C LEU A 179 5.45 -23.86 -4.66
N ASP A 180 4.96 -22.67 -5.04
CA ASP A 180 5.73 -21.72 -5.85
C ASP A 180 6.59 -20.77 -5.00
N ILE A 181 6.76 -21.02 -3.70
CA ILE A 181 7.47 -20.10 -2.79
C ILE A 181 8.90 -19.83 -3.25
N ASP A 182 9.63 -20.85 -3.71
CA ASP A 182 11.01 -20.70 -4.15
C ASP A 182 11.12 -19.76 -5.36
N GLU A 183 10.23 -19.90 -6.35
CA GLU A 183 10.20 -19.02 -7.51
C GLU A 183 9.72 -17.61 -7.12
N PHE A 184 8.74 -17.51 -6.23
CA PHE A 184 8.25 -16.25 -5.72
C PHE A 184 9.36 -15.43 -5.04
N LEU A 185 10.27 -16.05 -4.30
CA LEU A 185 11.38 -15.37 -3.64
C LEU A 185 12.39 -14.75 -4.64
N GLU A 186 12.38 -15.19 -5.90
CA GLU A 186 13.30 -14.71 -6.94
C GLU A 186 12.76 -13.52 -7.74
N ILE A 187 11.45 -13.20 -7.68
CA ILE A 187 10.82 -12.20 -8.58
C ILE A 187 11.39 -10.77 -8.46
N ARG A 188 12.03 -10.44 -7.34
CA ARG A 188 12.69 -9.13 -7.11
C ARG A 188 14.14 -9.09 -7.56
N ARG A 189 14.71 -10.20 -7.97
CA ARG A 189 16.11 -10.24 -8.44
C ARG A 189 16.20 -9.73 -9.87
N PRO A 190 17.05 -8.73 -10.17
CA PRO A 190 17.20 -8.18 -11.52
C PRO A 190 18.06 -9.08 -12.43
N LYS A 191 17.78 -10.38 -12.45
CA LYS A 191 18.48 -11.38 -13.26
C LYS A 191 17.54 -12.53 -13.63
N GLY A 192 17.87 -13.26 -14.69
CA GLY A 192 17.06 -14.36 -15.21
C GLY A 192 16.04 -13.88 -16.26
N ASP A 193 14.92 -14.59 -16.39
CA ASP A 193 13.86 -14.28 -17.37
C ASP A 193 13.11 -12.99 -16.98
N PRO A 194 13.16 -11.93 -17.80
CA PRO A 194 12.45 -10.68 -17.53
C PRO A 194 10.93 -10.85 -17.38
N ASN A 195 10.34 -11.87 -17.98
CA ASN A 195 8.91 -12.17 -17.87
C ASN A 195 8.52 -12.70 -16.49
N ARG A 196 9.50 -13.12 -15.71
CA ARG A 196 9.31 -13.64 -14.35
C ARG A 196 9.84 -12.70 -13.26
N GLN A 197 10.19 -11.46 -13.64
CA GLN A 197 10.65 -10.42 -12.72
C GLN A 197 9.56 -9.40 -12.44
N CYS A 198 9.39 -9.03 -11.17
CA CYS A 198 8.42 -8.05 -10.68
C CYS A 198 9.15 -7.02 -9.80
N LEU A 199 9.86 -6.08 -10.43
CA LEU A 199 10.75 -5.15 -9.72
C LEU A 199 10.02 -3.97 -9.05
N ASN A 200 8.75 -3.76 -9.38
CA ASN A 200 7.93 -2.65 -8.87
C ASN A 200 6.90 -3.11 -7.81
N LEU A 201 6.69 -4.43 -7.69
CA LEU A 201 5.88 -5.01 -6.62
C LEU A 201 6.74 -5.26 -5.38
N HIS A 202 6.16 -4.98 -4.23
CA HIS A 202 6.71 -5.48 -2.96
C HIS A 202 6.29 -6.94 -2.75
N GLN A 203 7.17 -7.73 -2.13
CA GLN A 203 6.89 -9.12 -1.77
C GLN A 203 6.59 -9.24 -0.28
N CYS A 204 5.68 -10.12 0.07
CA CYS A 204 5.45 -10.53 1.44
C CYS A 204 5.24 -12.04 1.53
N VAL A 205 5.87 -12.67 2.50
CA VAL A 205 5.62 -14.08 2.86
C VAL A 205 4.77 -14.09 4.12
N VAL A 206 3.62 -14.76 4.02
CA VAL A 206 2.71 -14.96 5.15
C VAL A 206 3.09 -16.25 5.87
N VAL A 207 3.38 -16.14 7.16
CA VAL A 207 3.85 -17.23 8.00
C VAL A 207 2.79 -17.56 9.03
N ASP A 208 2.35 -18.81 9.08
CA ASP A 208 1.37 -19.27 10.07
C ASP A 208 2.03 -19.88 11.31
N ASP A 209 1.24 -20.03 12.38
CA ASP A 209 1.68 -20.67 13.63
C ASP A 209 2.16 -22.10 13.43
N THR A 210 1.61 -22.80 12.43
CA THR A 210 1.99 -24.20 12.14
C THR A 210 3.42 -24.26 11.60
N PHE A 211 3.75 -23.37 10.67
CA PHE A 211 5.12 -23.26 10.16
C PHE A 211 6.10 -22.86 11.27
N MET A 212 5.73 -21.91 12.13
CA MET A 212 6.58 -21.49 13.25
C MET A 212 6.85 -22.63 14.24
N ARG A 213 5.85 -23.44 14.56
CA ARG A 213 6.04 -24.65 15.41
C ARG A 213 6.96 -25.67 14.74
N ARG A 214 6.89 -25.84 13.42
CA ARG A 214 7.83 -26.70 12.66
C ARG A 214 9.26 -26.16 12.76
N LEU A 215 9.45 -24.84 12.70
CA LEU A 215 10.77 -24.22 12.91
C LEU A 215 11.31 -24.49 14.32
N GLU A 216 10.48 -24.30 15.35
CA GLU A 216 10.83 -24.55 16.76
C GLU A 216 11.22 -26.02 16.98
N SER A 217 10.53 -26.95 16.33
CA SER A 217 10.85 -28.39 16.37
C SER A 217 12.05 -28.79 15.49
N ARG A 218 12.69 -27.83 14.80
CA ARG A 218 13.82 -28.05 13.88
C ARG A 218 13.50 -28.98 12.71
N ASP A 219 12.28 -28.90 12.20
CA ASP A 219 11.89 -29.58 10.97
C ASP A 219 12.78 -29.12 9.81
N THR A 220 13.40 -30.06 9.11
CA THR A 220 14.43 -29.76 8.10
C THR A 220 13.88 -28.93 6.95
N ASP A 221 12.70 -29.27 6.40
CA ASP A 221 12.08 -28.55 5.29
C ASP A 221 11.71 -27.11 5.71
N ALA A 222 11.14 -26.93 6.91
CA ALA A 222 10.81 -25.61 7.44
C ALA A 222 12.07 -24.75 7.63
N MET A 223 13.15 -25.33 8.16
CA MET A 223 14.42 -24.63 8.35
C MET A 223 15.07 -24.22 7.03
N GLU A 224 15.09 -25.11 6.03
CA GLU A 224 15.62 -24.80 4.70
C GLU A 224 14.81 -23.68 4.02
N ARG A 225 13.50 -23.76 4.08
CA ARG A 225 12.60 -22.73 3.53
C ARG A 225 12.81 -21.40 4.23
N TRP A 226 12.88 -21.39 5.55
CA TRP A 226 13.14 -20.18 6.33
C TRP A 226 14.50 -19.56 5.99
N ALA A 227 15.54 -20.38 5.84
CA ALA A 227 16.87 -19.91 5.42
C ALA A 227 16.83 -19.24 4.03
N LYS A 228 16.07 -19.78 3.07
CA LYS A 228 15.87 -19.16 1.75
C LYS A 228 15.16 -17.80 1.86
N ILE A 229 14.11 -17.70 2.67
CA ILE A 229 13.37 -16.44 2.91
C ILE A 229 14.31 -15.39 3.50
N LEU A 230 15.05 -15.73 4.55
CA LEU A 230 16.00 -14.80 5.18
C LEU A 230 17.12 -14.39 4.23
N LYS A 231 17.64 -15.34 3.43
CA LYS A 231 18.66 -15.04 2.42
C LYS A 231 18.12 -14.05 1.36
N ALA A 232 16.94 -14.29 0.81
CA ALA A 232 16.31 -13.36 -0.14
C ALA A 232 16.15 -11.96 0.47
N ARG A 233 15.68 -11.90 1.74
CA ARG A 233 15.52 -10.64 2.46
C ARG A 233 16.83 -9.90 2.69
N MET A 234 17.91 -10.60 3.02
CA MET A 234 19.24 -10.00 3.18
C MET A 234 19.80 -9.44 1.87
N GLU A 235 19.54 -10.11 0.76
CA GLU A 235 20.08 -9.74 -0.54
C GLU A 235 19.30 -8.62 -1.24
N THR A 236 17.98 -8.54 -1.03
CA THR A 236 17.09 -7.62 -1.76
C THR A 236 16.33 -6.63 -0.86
N GLY A 237 16.37 -6.80 0.47
CA GLY A 237 15.51 -6.07 1.42
C GLY A 237 14.10 -6.64 1.54
N GLU A 238 13.73 -7.62 0.71
CA GLU A 238 12.43 -8.30 0.67
C GLU A 238 12.61 -9.83 0.61
N PRO A 239 11.60 -10.63 0.99
CA PRO A 239 10.21 -10.27 1.30
C PRO A 239 10.00 -9.61 2.66
N TYR A 240 8.88 -8.90 2.84
CA TYR A 240 8.32 -8.68 4.15
C TYR A 240 7.87 -10.03 4.74
N ILE A 241 7.85 -10.14 6.05
CA ILE A 241 7.38 -11.33 6.78
C ILE A 241 6.21 -10.90 7.66
N MET A 242 5.09 -11.58 7.54
CA MET A 242 3.85 -11.25 8.24
C MET A 242 3.24 -12.50 8.86
#